data_78c1342571ab3157afaef029c4ef8d4d
#
_entry.id   78c1342571ab3157afaef029c4ef8d4d
#
_cell.length_a   1.000
_cell.length_b   1.000
_cell.length_c   1.000
_cell.angle_alpha   90.00
_cell.angle_beta   90.00
_cell.angle_gamma   90.00
#
_symmetry.space_group_name_H-M   'P 1'
#
loop_
_entity.id
_entity.type
_entity.pdbx_description
1 polymer ?
#
loop_
_entity_poly.entity_id
_entity_poly.type
_entity_poly.pdbx_seq_one_letter_code
_entity_poly.pdbx_strand_id
1 'polypeptide(L)'
;MSEENNIMPFDFPASQTSCIIKVIGVGGGGGNAVNHMYKEGIHDVAFVVCNTDCKALEESPVPVKVQLGHEGLGAGNRPQKAREATEESLAEIQNMLNDGTKMVFITAGMGGGTGTGAAPLIAKVAKDMDILTVGIVTIPFRWEGHKKIDQALDGVEEISKNVDALLVINNEKLGEIYPDLSVISAFAKANDTLLIAAKSIAEIITMRGIINLDFNDVKTVLKDGGVAIMSTGYGEGENRVTTAINEAQHSPLLNNNNIFKSQKVLLNITYSSEHELMMNEMEEVREFMNKFNSDFETKFGMAIDDSLGSQVKITLLATGFGVQDIHMKEMDDRMKKRTIEEEQRLAELEEKEEEKRIRREKFYDKDSSSKIRRKPRRNIYFKCTSIWFIRYCSYCIN
;
A
#
# COMPACT_ATOMS: atom_id res chain seq x y z
N MET A 1 9.94 -54.29 -48.53
CA MET A 1 9.03 -54.10 -47.38
C MET A 1 9.70 -53.13 -46.44
N SER A 2 9.39 -51.86 -46.56
CA SER A 2 9.87 -50.79 -45.72
C SER A 2 8.80 -50.53 -44.64
N GLU A 3 9.20 -50.80 -43.37
CA GLU A 3 8.37 -50.48 -42.22
C GLU A 3 8.36 -48.92 -42.04
N GLU A 4 7.25 -48.32 -42.32
CA GLU A 4 6.98 -46.93 -41.99
C GLU A 4 6.77 -46.84 -40.48
N ASN A 5 7.74 -46.24 -39.77
CA ASN A 5 7.61 -45.83 -38.38
C ASN A 5 6.55 -44.71 -38.28
N ASN A 6 5.37 -45.10 -37.90
CA ASN A 6 4.27 -44.19 -37.60
C ASN A 6 4.51 -43.58 -36.18
N ILE A 7 5.30 -42.52 -36.15
CA ILE A 7 5.42 -41.70 -34.93
C ILE A 7 4.11 -40.90 -34.82
N MET A 8 3.24 -41.35 -33.93
CA MET A 8 2.05 -40.54 -33.56
C MET A 8 2.54 -39.17 -33.02
N PRO A 9 2.04 -38.06 -33.57
CA PRO A 9 2.32 -36.76 -32.96
C PRO A 9 1.68 -36.75 -31.57
N PHE A 10 2.51 -36.53 -30.55
CA PHE A 10 2.03 -36.25 -29.20
C PHE A 10 1.32 -34.91 -29.28
N ASP A 11 0.02 -34.91 -29.32
CA ASP A 11 -0.82 -33.72 -29.14
C ASP A 11 -0.71 -33.35 -27.64
N PHE A 12 0.21 -32.49 -27.34
CA PHE A 12 0.14 -31.79 -26.06
C PHE A 12 -1.13 -30.97 -26.09
N PRO A 13 -2.09 -31.18 -25.15
CA PRO A 13 -3.20 -30.25 -25.05
C PRO A 13 -2.56 -28.88 -24.89
N ALA A 14 -2.95 -27.92 -25.74
CA ALA A 14 -2.58 -26.53 -25.62
C ALA A 14 -2.88 -26.17 -24.17
N SER A 15 -1.84 -26.08 -23.32
CA SER A 15 -2.00 -25.60 -21.97
C SER A 15 -2.53 -24.18 -22.14
N GLN A 16 -3.79 -23.98 -21.81
CA GLN A 16 -4.25 -22.66 -21.46
C GLN A 16 -3.27 -22.24 -20.35
N THR A 17 -2.32 -21.39 -20.71
CA THR A 17 -1.41 -20.79 -19.74
C THR A 17 -2.29 -19.97 -18.82
N SER A 18 -2.76 -20.60 -17.75
CA SER A 18 -3.49 -19.90 -16.71
C SER A 18 -2.49 -18.93 -16.11
N CYS A 19 -2.75 -17.63 -16.24
CA CYS A 19 -1.93 -16.61 -15.63
C CYS A 19 -1.86 -16.90 -14.13
N ILE A 20 -0.64 -17.06 -13.60
CA ILE A 20 -0.44 -17.32 -12.16
C ILE A 20 -0.59 -16.06 -11.32
N ILE A 21 -0.57 -14.88 -11.96
CA ILE A 21 -0.67 -13.55 -11.33
C ILE A 21 -2.02 -12.94 -11.70
N LYS A 22 -2.71 -12.42 -10.70
CA LYS A 22 -3.99 -11.73 -10.86
C LYS A 22 -3.97 -10.35 -10.22
N VAL A 23 -4.54 -9.35 -10.87
CA VAL A 23 -4.73 -8.00 -10.31
C VAL A 23 -6.20 -7.75 -10.12
N ILE A 24 -6.60 -7.45 -8.89
CA ILE A 24 -7.98 -7.21 -8.48
C ILE A 24 -8.14 -5.73 -8.10
N GLY A 25 -8.94 -5.00 -8.85
CA GLY A 25 -9.32 -3.63 -8.53
C GLY A 25 -10.57 -3.58 -7.67
N VAL A 26 -10.48 -3.03 -6.47
CA VAL A 26 -11.58 -2.99 -5.51
C VAL A 26 -12.13 -1.58 -5.34
N GLY A 27 -13.42 -1.42 -5.63
CA GLY A 27 -14.13 -0.13 -5.59
C GLY A 27 -13.73 0.81 -6.73
N GLY A 28 -14.18 2.06 -6.68
CA GLY A 28 -13.95 3.04 -7.75
C GLY A 28 -12.47 3.32 -8.00
N GLY A 29 -11.68 3.62 -6.96
CA GLY A 29 -10.27 3.92 -7.10
C GLY A 29 -9.45 2.73 -7.62
N GLY A 30 -9.64 1.55 -7.03
CA GLY A 30 -8.99 0.32 -7.49
C GLY A 30 -9.42 -0.10 -8.89
N GLY A 31 -10.72 0.03 -9.20
CA GLY A 31 -11.27 -0.22 -10.54
C GLY A 31 -10.64 0.68 -11.61
N ASN A 32 -10.51 1.97 -11.34
CA ASN A 32 -9.86 2.92 -12.25
C ASN A 32 -8.39 2.57 -12.50
N ALA A 33 -7.66 2.18 -11.47
CA ALA A 33 -6.28 1.75 -11.60
C ALA A 33 -6.17 0.49 -12.47
N VAL A 34 -7.02 -0.51 -12.24
CA VAL A 34 -7.02 -1.75 -13.05
C VAL A 34 -7.49 -1.52 -14.47
N ASN A 35 -8.47 -0.63 -14.69
CA ASN A 35 -8.87 -0.21 -16.03
C ASN A 35 -7.70 0.41 -16.80
N HIS A 36 -6.87 1.20 -16.11
CA HIS A 36 -5.67 1.79 -16.69
C HIS A 36 -4.61 0.71 -16.99
N MET A 37 -4.32 -0.18 -16.03
CA MET A 37 -3.40 -1.31 -16.20
C MET A 37 -3.80 -2.23 -17.36
N TYR A 38 -5.10 -2.46 -17.53
CA TYR A 38 -5.64 -3.30 -18.61
C TYR A 38 -5.43 -2.66 -19.99
N LYS A 39 -5.58 -1.32 -20.09
CA LYS A 39 -5.35 -0.57 -21.34
C LYS A 39 -3.88 -0.53 -21.74
N GLU A 40 -3.00 -0.34 -20.76
CA GLU A 40 -1.54 -0.31 -20.98
C GLU A 40 -0.95 -1.69 -21.27
N GLY A 41 -1.65 -2.76 -20.88
CA GLY A 41 -1.25 -4.15 -21.08
C GLY A 41 -0.07 -4.55 -20.17
N ILE A 42 -0.32 -5.46 -19.23
CA ILE A 42 0.74 -6.15 -18.50
C ILE A 42 0.70 -7.60 -18.95
N HIS A 43 1.82 -8.13 -19.43
CA HIS A 43 1.91 -9.49 -19.91
C HIS A 43 1.76 -10.51 -18.77
N ASP A 44 1.14 -11.64 -19.08
CA ASP A 44 0.98 -12.79 -18.17
C ASP A 44 0.24 -12.47 -16.85
N VAL A 45 -0.65 -11.48 -16.87
CA VAL A 45 -1.46 -11.06 -15.73
C VAL A 45 -2.94 -11.08 -16.09
N ALA A 46 -3.75 -11.67 -15.22
CA ALA A 46 -5.21 -11.63 -15.31
C ALA A 46 -5.78 -10.45 -14.53
N PHE A 47 -6.78 -9.78 -15.08
CA PHE A 47 -7.40 -8.60 -14.46
C PHE A 47 -8.82 -8.88 -14.02
N VAL A 48 -9.19 -8.38 -12.85
CA VAL A 48 -10.53 -8.45 -12.26
C VAL A 48 -10.91 -7.12 -11.65
N VAL A 49 -12.15 -6.73 -11.75
CA VAL A 49 -12.71 -5.58 -11.02
C VAL A 49 -13.84 -6.03 -10.09
N CYS A 50 -13.79 -5.60 -8.84
CA CYS A 50 -14.78 -5.87 -7.81
C CYS A 50 -15.40 -4.55 -7.34
N ASN A 51 -16.72 -4.41 -7.38
CA ASN A 51 -17.38 -3.19 -6.90
C ASN A 51 -18.78 -3.50 -6.36
N THR A 52 -19.25 -2.64 -5.45
CA THR A 52 -20.65 -2.60 -4.98
C THR A 52 -21.56 -1.79 -5.92
N ASP A 53 -20.99 -1.07 -6.90
CA ASP A 53 -21.71 -0.26 -7.88
C ASP A 53 -21.70 -0.97 -9.24
N CYS A 54 -22.88 -1.40 -9.71
CA CYS A 54 -23.01 -2.13 -10.96
C CYS A 54 -22.68 -1.27 -12.19
N LYS A 55 -22.99 0.03 -12.17
CA LYS A 55 -22.68 0.95 -13.28
C LYS A 55 -21.18 1.09 -13.48
N ALA A 56 -20.42 1.25 -12.39
CA ALA A 56 -18.98 1.29 -12.46
C ALA A 56 -18.35 0.00 -13.00
N LEU A 57 -18.99 -1.16 -12.77
CA LEU A 57 -18.59 -2.43 -13.36
C LEU A 57 -18.93 -2.49 -14.85
N GLU A 58 -20.12 -2.02 -15.26
CA GLU A 58 -20.53 -2.02 -16.67
C GLU A 58 -19.59 -1.18 -17.54
N GLU A 59 -19.16 -0.02 -17.05
CA GLU A 59 -18.27 0.91 -17.76
C GLU A 59 -16.81 0.43 -17.83
N SER A 60 -16.43 -0.57 -17.03
CA SER A 60 -15.07 -1.12 -17.03
C SER A 60 -14.77 -1.91 -18.29
N PRO A 61 -13.61 -1.72 -18.95
CA PRO A 61 -13.16 -2.52 -20.08
C PRO A 61 -12.67 -3.90 -19.68
N VAL A 62 -12.45 -4.16 -18.39
CA VAL A 62 -11.95 -5.44 -17.86
C VAL A 62 -13.02 -6.52 -18.02
N PRO A 63 -12.67 -7.68 -18.59
CA PRO A 63 -13.65 -8.71 -18.90
C PRO A 63 -14.23 -9.42 -17.67
N VAL A 64 -13.43 -9.60 -16.61
CA VAL A 64 -13.86 -10.28 -15.40
C VAL A 64 -14.31 -9.27 -14.37
N LYS A 65 -15.59 -9.35 -14.01
CA LYS A 65 -16.26 -8.39 -13.12
C LYS A 65 -16.97 -9.15 -12.01
N VAL A 66 -16.78 -8.72 -10.78
CA VAL A 66 -17.45 -9.28 -9.60
C VAL A 66 -18.25 -8.19 -8.92
N GLN A 67 -19.56 -8.32 -8.90
CA GLN A 67 -20.42 -7.44 -8.12
C GLN A 67 -20.40 -7.89 -6.66
N LEU A 68 -20.13 -6.96 -5.74
CA LEU A 68 -20.17 -7.21 -4.32
C LEU A 68 -21.56 -6.88 -3.77
N GLY A 69 -22.23 -7.88 -3.22
CA GLY A 69 -23.61 -7.78 -2.74
C GLY A 69 -24.63 -7.69 -3.88
N HIS A 70 -25.91 -7.70 -3.52
CA HIS A 70 -27.00 -7.78 -4.47
C HIS A 70 -27.61 -6.43 -4.89
N GLU A 71 -27.39 -5.36 -4.11
CA GLU A 71 -28.06 -4.07 -4.35
C GLU A 71 -27.55 -3.32 -5.59
N GLY A 72 -26.26 -3.37 -5.91
CA GLY A 72 -25.65 -2.70 -7.06
C GLY A 72 -25.61 -1.17 -7.00
N LEU A 73 -25.94 -0.56 -5.85
CA LEU A 73 -26.09 0.90 -5.68
C LEU A 73 -24.87 1.58 -5.06
N GLY A 74 -23.76 0.85 -4.89
CA GLY A 74 -22.58 1.33 -4.21
C GLY A 74 -22.72 1.37 -2.68
N ALA A 75 -21.59 1.57 -2.00
CA ALA A 75 -21.51 1.55 -0.53
C ALA A 75 -21.81 2.91 0.14
N GLY A 76 -22.00 3.99 -0.63
CA GLY A 76 -22.32 5.33 -0.09
C GLY A 76 -21.27 5.86 0.89
N ASN A 77 -19.99 5.62 0.63
CA ASN A 77 -18.85 5.98 1.47
C ASN A 77 -18.90 5.37 2.89
N ARG A 78 -19.53 4.20 3.03
CA ARG A 78 -19.65 3.46 4.30
C ARG A 78 -18.91 2.13 4.18
N PRO A 79 -17.71 1.96 4.79
CA PRO A 79 -16.95 0.72 4.74
C PRO A 79 -17.71 -0.49 5.28
N GLN A 80 -18.48 -0.30 6.35
CA GLN A 80 -19.26 -1.38 6.94
C GLN A 80 -20.29 -1.96 5.95
N LYS A 81 -20.97 -1.11 5.16
CA LYS A 81 -21.90 -1.58 4.12
C LYS A 81 -21.20 -2.38 3.02
N ALA A 82 -19.98 -1.93 2.64
CA ALA A 82 -19.17 -2.64 1.66
C ALA A 82 -18.67 -3.99 2.20
N ARG A 83 -18.35 -4.05 3.50
CA ARG A 83 -17.96 -5.29 4.17
C ARG A 83 -19.08 -6.32 4.13
N GLU A 84 -20.29 -5.93 4.55
CA GLU A 84 -21.48 -6.77 4.52
C GLU A 84 -21.77 -7.27 3.10
N ALA A 85 -21.75 -6.39 2.10
CA ALA A 85 -21.90 -6.76 0.68
C ALA A 85 -20.82 -7.74 0.19
N THR A 86 -19.59 -7.62 0.69
CA THR A 86 -18.49 -8.53 0.36
C THR A 86 -18.68 -9.89 1.02
N GLU A 87 -19.18 -9.93 2.26
CA GLU A 87 -19.52 -11.18 2.97
C GLU A 87 -20.59 -11.98 2.23
N GLU A 88 -21.57 -11.32 1.61
CA GLU A 88 -22.57 -11.97 0.75
C GLU A 88 -21.97 -12.62 -0.49
N SER A 89 -20.84 -12.10 -1.01
CA SER A 89 -20.20 -12.53 -2.26
C SER A 89 -18.95 -13.39 -2.06
N LEU A 90 -18.70 -13.91 -0.85
CA LEU A 90 -17.48 -14.68 -0.55
C LEU A 90 -17.30 -15.91 -1.45
N ALA A 91 -18.38 -16.60 -1.76
CA ALA A 91 -18.33 -17.79 -2.64
C ALA A 91 -17.87 -17.43 -4.06
N GLU A 92 -18.31 -16.30 -4.60
CA GLU A 92 -17.93 -15.82 -5.92
C GLU A 92 -16.46 -15.40 -5.95
N ILE A 93 -15.97 -14.73 -4.86
CA ILE A 93 -14.58 -14.35 -4.69
C ILE A 93 -13.68 -15.58 -4.60
N GLN A 94 -14.07 -16.61 -3.84
CA GLN A 94 -13.34 -17.88 -3.77
C GLN A 94 -13.27 -18.57 -5.12
N ASN A 95 -14.37 -18.66 -5.83
CA ASN A 95 -14.41 -19.27 -7.17
C ASN A 95 -13.52 -18.52 -8.16
N MET A 96 -13.50 -17.18 -8.11
CA MET A 96 -12.67 -16.34 -8.95
C MET A 96 -11.17 -16.55 -8.69
N LEU A 97 -10.80 -16.89 -7.46
CA LEU A 97 -9.40 -17.14 -7.05
C LEU A 97 -8.96 -18.60 -7.26
N ASN A 98 -9.90 -19.53 -7.41
CA ASN A 98 -9.64 -20.98 -7.49
C ASN A 98 -9.38 -21.47 -8.93
N ASP A 99 -8.64 -20.72 -9.71
CA ASP A 99 -8.32 -21.01 -11.11
C ASP A 99 -6.82 -21.29 -11.37
N GLY A 100 -6.07 -21.59 -10.30
CA GLY A 100 -4.63 -21.80 -10.37
C GLY A 100 -3.80 -20.56 -10.06
N THR A 101 -4.43 -19.44 -9.66
CA THR A 101 -3.76 -18.22 -9.21
C THR A 101 -2.79 -18.53 -8.07
N LYS A 102 -1.55 -18.04 -8.16
CA LYS A 102 -0.51 -18.17 -7.13
C LYS A 102 -0.18 -16.87 -6.44
N MET A 103 -0.46 -15.74 -7.10
CA MET A 103 -0.22 -14.40 -6.59
C MET A 103 -1.38 -13.48 -6.95
N VAL A 104 -1.76 -12.63 -6.02
CA VAL A 104 -2.78 -11.62 -6.24
C VAL A 104 -2.30 -10.25 -5.79
N PHE A 105 -2.46 -9.26 -6.66
CA PHE A 105 -2.38 -7.86 -6.31
C PHE A 105 -3.79 -7.34 -6.03
N ILE A 106 -4.00 -6.77 -4.85
CA ILE A 106 -5.27 -6.13 -4.49
C ILE A 106 -5.05 -4.63 -4.48
N THR A 107 -5.60 -3.93 -5.45
CA THR A 107 -5.51 -2.48 -5.53
C THR A 107 -6.80 -1.82 -5.11
N ALA A 108 -6.67 -0.82 -4.22
CA ALA A 108 -7.82 -0.08 -3.69
C ALA A 108 -7.44 1.36 -3.32
N GLY A 109 -8.35 2.30 -3.60
CA GLY A 109 -8.29 3.63 -3.00
C GLY A 109 -8.93 3.60 -1.61
N MET A 110 -8.10 3.83 -0.58
CA MET A 110 -8.58 3.89 0.80
C MET A 110 -9.30 5.21 1.10
N GLY A 111 -10.17 5.21 2.10
CA GLY A 111 -10.99 6.37 2.47
C GLY A 111 -12.36 6.43 1.79
N GLY A 112 -12.63 5.54 0.83
CA GLY A 112 -13.96 5.31 0.26
C GLY A 112 -14.73 4.19 0.97
N GLY A 113 -15.95 3.91 0.55
CA GLY A 113 -16.75 2.80 1.11
C GLY A 113 -16.23 1.44 0.67
N THR A 114 -16.28 1.18 -0.64
CA THR A 114 -15.99 -0.16 -1.21
C THR A 114 -14.52 -0.55 -1.05
N GLY A 115 -13.58 0.33 -1.44
CA GLY A 115 -12.15 0.02 -1.31
C GLY A 115 -11.74 -0.29 0.13
N THR A 116 -12.16 0.55 1.07
CA THR A 116 -11.80 0.42 2.50
C THR A 116 -12.44 -0.81 3.15
N GLY A 117 -13.71 -1.10 2.83
CA GLY A 117 -14.45 -2.19 3.49
C GLY A 117 -14.25 -3.57 2.85
N ALA A 118 -14.15 -3.62 1.51
CA ALA A 118 -14.09 -4.89 0.78
C ALA A 118 -12.66 -5.43 0.60
N ALA A 119 -11.66 -4.56 0.33
CA ALA A 119 -10.31 -5.01 0.04
C ALA A 119 -9.69 -5.87 1.15
N PRO A 120 -9.84 -5.55 2.47
CA PRO A 120 -9.32 -6.41 3.52
C PRO A 120 -9.94 -7.81 3.55
N LEU A 121 -11.23 -7.94 3.22
CA LEU A 121 -11.90 -9.25 3.17
C LEU A 121 -11.45 -10.08 1.98
N ILE A 122 -11.34 -9.46 0.80
CA ILE A 122 -10.82 -10.13 -0.40
C ILE A 122 -9.38 -10.59 -0.16
N ALA A 123 -8.57 -9.75 0.48
CA ALA A 123 -7.19 -10.10 0.87
C ALA A 123 -7.15 -11.31 1.81
N LYS A 124 -8.02 -11.33 2.81
CA LYS A 124 -8.14 -12.44 3.75
C LYS A 124 -8.49 -13.75 3.02
N VAL A 125 -9.48 -13.72 2.13
CA VAL A 125 -9.85 -14.91 1.35
C VAL A 125 -8.67 -15.42 0.53
N ALA A 126 -7.92 -14.55 -0.15
CA ALA A 126 -6.75 -14.93 -0.93
C ALA A 126 -5.65 -15.54 -0.04
N LYS A 127 -5.36 -14.93 1.11
CA LYS A 127 -4.37 -15.41 2.07
C LYS A 127 -4.77 -16.76 2.68
N ASP A 128 -6.05 -16.94 3.03
CA ASP A 128 -6.59 -18.22 3.55
C ASP A 128 -6.50 -19.35 2.51
N MET A 129 -6.42 -19.03 1.20
CA MET A 129 -6.17 -19.97 0.10
C MET A 129 -4.68 -20.20 -0.20
N ASP A 130 -3.75 -19.73 0.63
CA ASP A 130 -2.26 -19.76 0.43
C ASP A 130 -1.80 -19.09 -0.88
N ILE A 131 -2.54 -18.09 -1.34
CA ILE A 131 -2.16 -17.25 -2.48
C ILE A 131 -1.31 -16.10 -1.95
N LEU A 132 -0.13 -15.86 -2.54
CA LEU A 132 0.70 -14.72 -2.19
C LEU A 132 -0.08 -13.41 -2.43
N THR A 133 -0.41 -12.72 -1.35
CA THR A 133 -1.32 -11.57 -1.39
C THR A 133 -0.59 -10.26 -1.15
N VAL A 134 -0.58 -9.40 -2.15
CA VAL A 134 0.06 -8.08 -2.10
C VAL A 134 -0.99 -6.98 -2.23
N GLY A 135 -1.07 -6.13 -1.22
CA GLY A 135 -1.91 -4.94 -1.26
C GLY A 135 -1.16 -3.76 -1.90
N ILE A 136 -1.78 -3.05 -2.82
CA ILE A 136 -1.27 -1.80 -3.38
C ILE A 136 -2.36 -0.75 -3.23
N VAL A 137 -2.25 0.11 -2.22
CA VAL A 137 -3.33 1.01 -1.83
C VAL A 137 -2.91 2.48 -1.85
N THR A 138 -3.88 3.36 -2.12
CA THR A 138 -3.65 4.80 -2.08
C THR A 138 -4.33 5.45 -0.90
N ILE A 139 -3.66 6.45 -0.29
CA ILE A 139 -4.23 7.35 0.71
C ILE A 139 -4.66 8.62 -0.01
N PRO A 140 -5.88 9.15 0.30
CA PRO A 140 -6.43 10.32 -0.38
C PRO A 140 -5.62 11.60 -0.15
N PHE A 141 -5.82 12.59 -1.02
CA PHE A 141 -5.25 13.93 -0.87
C PHE A 141 -5.81 14.64 0.37
N ARG A 142 -5.07 15.60 0.94
CA ARG A 142 -5.50 16.38 2.13
C ARG A 142 -6.79 17.15 1.89
N TRP A 143 -6.98 17.69 0.69
CA TRP A 143 -8.18 18.45 0.33
C TRP A 143 -9.45 17.57 0.26
N GLU A 144 -9.35 16.25 0.22
CA GLU A 144 -10.48 15.33 0.28
C GLU A 144 -11.14 15.24 1.67
N GLY A 145 -10.50 15.81 2.68
CA GLY A 145 -11.03 15.99 4.03
C GLY A 145 -10.54 14.96 5.06
N HIS A 146 -10.42 15.42 6.31
CA HIS A 146 -9.84 14.64 7.41
C HIS A 146 -10.57 13.33 7.66
N LYS A 147 -11.91 13.33 7.64
CA LYS A 147 -12.70 12.11 7.86
C LYS A 147 -12.36 11.00 6.86
N LYS A 148 -12.12 11.37 5.58
CA LYS A 148 -11.78 10.43 4.54
C LYS A 148 -10.37 9.87 4.73
N ILE A 149 -9.45 10.71 5.20
CA ILE A 149 -8.08 10.32 5.52
C ILE A 149 -8.05 9.39 6.74
N ASP A 150 -8.80 9.70 7.80
CA ASP A 150 -8.88 8.84 8.99
C ASP A 150 -9.44 7.46 8.62
N GLN A 151 -10.52 7.44 7.82
CA GLN A 151 -11.08 6.19 7.29
C GLN A 151 -10.08 5.42 6.41
N ALA A 152 -9.23 6.13 5.66
CA ALA A 152 -8.18 5.50 4.85
C ALA A 152 -7.11 4.84 5.71
N LEU A 153 -6.68 5.50 6.78
CA LEU A 153 -5.68 4.98 7.70
C LEU A 153 -6.18 3.75 8.45
N ASP A 154 -7.44 3.78 8.93
CA ASP A 154 -8.10 2.62 9.54
C ASP A 154 -8.14 1.43 8.55
N GLY A 155 -8.44 1.71 7.26
CA GLY A 155 -8.45 0.71 6.19
C GLY A 155 -7.06 0.15 5.86
N VAL A 156 -6.02 0.98 5.87
CA VAL A 156 -4.62 0.56 5.70
C VAL A 156 -4.20 -0.38 6.84
N GLU A 157 -4.56 -0.04 8.08
CA GLU A 157 -4.28 -0.90 9.23
C GLU A 157 -5.02 -2.25 9.13
N GLU A 158 -6.27 -2.23 8.66
CA GLU A 158 -7.04 -3.47 8.53
C GLU A 158 -6.53 -4.37 7.39
N ILE A 159 -6.23 -3.82 6.22
CA ILE A 159 -5.70 -4.61 5.10
C ILE A 159 -4.31 -5.16 5.41
N SER A 160 -3.46 -4.43 6.13
CA SER A 160 -2.11 -4.86 6.48
C SER A 160 -2.06 -6.17 7.25
N LYS A 161 -3.11 -6.50 8.01
CA LYS A 161 -3.26 -7.75 8.76
C LYS A 161 -3.59 -8.94 7.85
N ASN A 162 -4.12 -8.67 6.66
CA ASN A 162 -4.68 -9.65 5.73
C ASN A 162 -3.86 -9.83 4.43
N VAL A 163 -2.73 -9.15 4.29
CA VAL A 163 -1.82 -9.29 3.14
C VAL A 163 -0.45 -9.80 3.60
N ASP A 164 0.35 -10.31 2.68
CA ASP A 164 1.76 -10.68 2.92
C ASP A 164 2.67 -9.46 2.83
N ALA A 165 2.39 -8.58 1.87
CA ALA A 165 3.09 -7.32 1.70
C ALA A 165 2.11 -6.21 1.34
N LEU A 166 2.35 -4.99 1.84
CA LEU A 166 1.50 -3.83 1.61
C LEU A 166 2.32 -2.65 1.09
N LEU A 167 2.03 -2.22 -0.14
CA LEU A 167 2.53 -0.97 -0.69
C LEU A 167 1.49 0.12 -0.46
N VAL A 168 1.89 1.21 0.19
CA VAL A 168 1.02 2.35 0.47
C VAL A 168 1.52 3.58 -0.27
N ILE A 169 0.69 4.11 -1.15
CA ILE A 169 0.98 5.29 -1.96
C ILE A 169 0.23 6.47 -1.38
N ASN A 170 0.96 7.51 -0.98
CA ASN A 170 0.36 8.74 -0.50
C ASN A 170 0.16 9.70 -1.67
N ASN A 171 -1.09 9.97 -2.06
CA ASN A 171 -1.42 10.87 -3.15
C ASN A 171 -0.92 12.31 -2.89
N GLU A 172 -0.84 12.74 -1.63
CA GLU A 172 -0.31 14.06 -1.29
C GLU A 172 1.14 14.24 -1.73
N LYS A 173 1.96 13.16 -1.63
CA LYS A 173 3.34 13.19 -2.10
C LYS A 173 3.45 13.39 -3.61
N LEU A 174 2.49 12.85 -4.37
CA LEU A 174 2.43 13.12 -5.81
C LEU A 174 2.13 14.60 -6.10
N GLY A 175 1.25 15.22 -5.29
CA GLY A 175 0.98 16.66 -5.40
C GLY A 175 2.18 17.53 -5.02
N GLU A 176 3.00 17.12 -4.03
CA GLU A 176 4.23 17.81 -3.65
C GLU A 176 5.31 17.72 -4.75
N ILE A 177 5.43 16.57 -5.42
CA ILE A 177 6.42 16.35 -6.49
C ILE A 177 5.99 17.02 -7.81
N TYR A 178 4.70 17.00 -8.09
CA TYR A 178 4.10 17.51 -9.32
C TYR A 178 3.06 18.60 -9.07
N PRO A 179 3.46 19.78 -8.55
CA PRO A 179 2.53 20.84 -8.13
C PRO A 179 1.72 21.45 -9.27
N ASP A 180 2.21 21.36 -10.51
CA ASP A 180 1.60 21.96 -11.69
C ASP A 180 0.55 21.07 -12.37
N LEU A 181 0.28 19.87 -11.84
CA LEU A 181 -0.72 18.98 -12.41
C LEU A 181 -2.15 19.47 -12.13
N SER A 182 -3.02 19.33 -13.14
CA SER A 182 -4.46 19.43 -12.89
C SER A 182 -4.94 18.32 -11.94
N VAL A 183 -6.08 18.52 -11.27
CA VAL A 183 -6.64 17.49 -10.39
C VAL A 183 -6.86 16.16 -11.14
N ILE A 184 -7.33 16.20 -12.38
CA ILE A 184 -7.53 15.01 -13.21
C ILE A 184 -6.19 14.33 -13.48
N SER A 185 -5.15 15.10 -13.87
CA SER A 185 -3.81 14.58 -14.12
C SER A 185 -3.14 14.04 -12.85
N ALA A 186 -3.43 14.60 -11.67
CA ALA A 186 -2.95 14.08 -10.40
C ALA A 186 -3.52 12.69 -10.07
N PHE A 187 -4.82 12.46 -10.32
CA PHE A 187 -5.42 11.13 -10.20
C PHE A 187 -4.89 10.16 -11.27
N ALA A 188 -4.69 10.61 -12.51
CA ALA A 188 -4.05 9.79 -13.53
C ALA A 188 -2.64 9.37 -13.09
N LYS A 189 -1.85 10.28 -12.52
CA LYS A 189 -0.52 9.99 -11.99
C LYS A 189 -0.54 9.01 -10.83
N ALA A 190 -1.56 9.06 -9.96
CA ALA A 190 -1.77 8.05 -8.93
C ALA A 190 -2.02 6.67 -9.54
N ASN A 191 -2.84 6.58 -10.59
CA ASN A 191 -3.09 5.32 -11.32
C ASN A 191 -1.82 4.81 -12.02
N ASP A 192 -1.00 5.70 -12.64
CA ASP A 192 0.30 5.35 -13.21
C ASP A 192 1.24 4.76 -12.15
N THR A 193 1.23 5.32 -10.96
CA THR A 193 2.07 4.85 -9.85
C THR A 193 1.68 3.45 -9.41
N LEU A 194 0.36 3.17 -9.32
CA LEU A 194 -0.17 1.83 -9.05
C LEU A 194 0.18 0.84 -10.17
N LEU A 195 0.07 1.28 -11.44
CA LEU A 195 0.48 0.50 -12.61
C LEU A 195 1.96 0.13 -12.54
N ILE A 196 2.85 1.11 -12.32
CA ILE A 196 4.30 0.87 -12.23
C ILE A 196 4.61 -0.14 -11.13
N ALA A 197 3.95 -0.04 -9.97
CA ALA A 197 4.14 -0.97 -8.87
C ALA A 197 3.76 -2.41 -9.25
N ALA A 198 2.56 -2.63 -9.75
CA ALA A 198 2.10 -3.95 -10.14
C ALA A 198 2.91 -4.51 -11.33
N LYS A 199 3.16 -3.68 -12.35
CA LYS A 199 3.89 -4.04 -13.57
C LYS A 199 5.32 -4.46 -13.24
N SER A 200 6.05 -3.68 -12.46
CA SER A 200 7.45 -3.98 -12.16
C SER A 200 7.62 -5.28 -11.37
N ILE A 201 6.70 -5.59 -10.44
CA ILE A 201 6.77 -6.88 -9.71
C ILE A 201 6.38 -8.03 -10.64
N ALA A 202 5.38 -7.86 -11.51
CA ALA A 202 5.01 -8.87 -12.49
C ALA A 202 6.15 -9.15 -13.49
N GLU A 203 6.80 -8.11 -14.00
CA GLU A 203 7.94 -8.21 -14.92
C GLU A 203 9.11 -8.99 -14.31
N ILE A 204 9.41 -8.78 -13.02
CA ILE A 204 10.47 -9.55 -12.33
C ILE A 204 10.22 -11.05 -12.42
N ILE A 205 8.96 -11.49 -12.39
CA ILE A 205 8.57 -12.90 -12.41
C ILE A 205 8.47 -13.43 -13.85
N THR A 206 8.03 -12.61 -14.80
CA THR A 206 7.66 -13.04 -16.15
C THR A 206 8.75 -12.80 -17.18
N MET A 207 9.63 -11.80 -16.97
CA MET A 207 10.71 -11.51 -17.91
C MET A 207 11.87 -12.50 -17.75
N ARG A 208 12.41 -12.90 -18.89
CA ARG A 208 13.62 -13.75 -18.93
C ARG A 208 14.88 -12.88 -18.87
N GLY A 209 15.86 -13.32 -18.11
CA GLY A 209 17.12 -12.62 -17.95
C GLY A 209 18.31 -13.57 -17.88
N ILE A 210 19.49 -13.00 -17.64
CA ILE A 210 20.72 -13.76 -17.41
C ILE A 210 20.73 -14.35 -16.00
N ILE A 211 20.28 -13.58 -15.02
CA ILE A 211 20.05 -14.02 -13.64
C ILE A 211 18.54 -13.90 -13.41
N ASN A 212 17.86 -15.02 -13.58
CA ASN A 212 16.40 -15.04 -13.43
C ASN A 212 16.02 -15.00 -11.95
N LEU A 213 15.05 -14.14 -11.66
CA LEU A 213 14.29 -14.17 -10.42
C LEU A 213 12.99 -14.94 -10.70
N ASP A 214 12.76 -16.01 -9.99
CA ASP A 214 11.54 -16.79 -10.13
C ASP A 214 10.45 -16.33 -9.14
N PHE A 215 9.27 -16.93 -9.28
CA PHE A 215 8.14 -16.64 -8.40
C PHE A 215 8.48 -16.88 -6.92
N ASN A 216 9.28 -17.91 -6.60
CA ASN A 216 9.63 -18.23 -5.22
C ASN A 216 10.63 -17.24 -4.63
N ASP A 217 11.50 -16.63 -5.43
CA ASP A 217 12.38 -15.55 -4.99
C ASP A 217 11.56 -14.32 -4.57
N VAL A 218 10.59 -13.93 -5.40
CA VAL A 218 9.66 -12.83 -5.09
C VAL A 218 8.78 -13.19 -3.87
N LYS A 219 8.28 -14.44 -3.80
CA LYS A 219 7.52 -14.93 -2.65
C LYS A 219 8.35 -14.86 -1.36
N THR A 220 9.63 -15.22 -1.38
CA THR A 220 10.51 -15.16 -0.21
C THR A 220 10.67 -13.74 0.33
N VAL A 221 10.77 -12.75 -0.56
CA VAL A 221 10.90 -11.34 -0.17
C VAL A 221 9.58 -10.76 0.33
N LEU A 222 8.46 -11.08 -0.35
CA LEU A 222 7.16 -10.49 -0.05
C LEU A 222 6.39 -11.20 1.06
N LYS A 223 6.56 -12.53 1.22
CA LYS A 223 5.78 -13.29 2.22
C LYS A 223 6.12 -12.82 3.62
N ASP A 224 5.06 -12.47 4.37
CA ASP A 224 5.15 -11.90 5.71
C ASP A 224 6.09 -10.68 5.80
N GLY A 225 6.21 -9.94 4.69
CA GLY A 225 7.11 -8.80 4.54
C GLY A 225 6.59 -7.50 5.18
N GLY A 226 5.34 -7.48 5.64
CA GLY A 226 4.73 -6.30 6.24
C GLY A 226 4.58 -5.17 5.22
N VAL A 227 5.09 -3.98 5.54
CA VAL A 227 5.11 -2.89 4.56
C VAL A 227 6.25 -3.10 3.58
N ALA A 228 5.90 -3.06 2.30
CA ALA A 228 6.84 -3.10 1.20
C ALA A 228 7.02 -1.70 0.60
N ILE A 229 8.23 -1.42 0.19
CA ILE A 229 8.58 -0.24 -0.56
C ILE A 229 9.13 -0.70 -1.90
N MET A 230 8.65 -0.10 -2.96
CA MET A 230 9.17 -0.36 -4.29
C MET A 230 9.59 0.94 -4.94
N SER A 231 10.67 0.91 -5.68
CA SER A 231 11.07 2.03 -6.51
C SER A 231 11.68 1.56 -7.82
N THR A 232 11.55 2.40 -8.83
CA THR A 232 12.13 2.17 -10.14
C THR A 232 12.82 3.45 -10.58
N GLY A 233 14.03 3.32 -11.11
CA GLY A 233 14.77 4.43 -11.68
C GLY A 233 15.36 4.04 -13.01
N TYR A 234 15.52 5.03 -13.88
CA TYR A 234 16.11 4.90 -15.22
C TYR A 234 17.39 5.72 -15.31
N GLY A 235 18.33 5.27 -16.08
CA GLY A 235 19.57 5.99 -16.31
C GLY A 235 20.11 5.78 -17.70
N GLU A 236 20.74 6.80 -18.22
CA GLU A 236 21.33 6.82 -19.58
C GLU A 236 22.70 7.50 -19.55
N GLY A 237 23.57 7.16 -20.50
CA GLY A 237 24.91 7.75 -20.65
C GLY A 237 25.99 7.05 -19.83
N GLU A 238 27.11 7.76 -19.56
CA GLU A 238 28.30 7.15 -18.96
C GLU A 238 28.11 6.64 -17.53
N ASN A 239 27.23 7.26 -16.73
CA ASN A 239 26.93 6.87 -15.34
C ASN A 239 25.48 6.40 -15.21
N ARG A 240 25.00 5.63 -16.18
CA ARG A 240 23.59 5.24 -16.26
C ARG A 240 23.10 4.46 -15.03
N VAL A 241 23.95 3.62 -14.47
CA VAL A 241 23.63 2.82 -13.25
C VAL A 241 23.50 3.72 -12.03
N THR A 242 24.46 4.59 -11.76
CA THR A 242 24.39 5.57 -10.67
C THR A 242 23.20 6.50 -10.82
N THR A 243 22.90 6.95 -12.06
CA THR A 243 21.74 7.80 -12.36
C THR A 243 20.44 7.05 -12.03
N ALA A 244 20.30 5.80 -12.50
CA ALA A 244 19.13 4.96 -12.22
C ALA A 244 18.95 4.69 -10.71
N ILE A 245 20.04 4.41 -9.99
CA ILE A 245 20.01 4.24 -8.53
C ILE A 245 19.53 5.51 -7.83
N ASN A 246 20.06 6.67 -8.24
CA ASN A 246 19.67 7.95 -7.64
C ASN A 246 18.21 8.29 -7.94
N GLU A 247 17.74 8.05 -9.15
CA GLU A 247 16.34 8.24 -9.50
C GLU A 247 15.44 7.30 -8.70
N ALA A 248 15.81 6.03 -8.57
CA ALA A 248 15.10 5.08 -7.73
C ALA A 248 15.01 5.53 -6.26
N GLN A 249 16.08 6.11 -5.70
CA GLN A 249 16.08 6.63 -4.32
C GLN A 249 15.19 7.87 -4.12
N HIS A 250 14.85 8.59 -5.19
CA HIS A 250 13.97 9.76 -5.15
C HIS A 250 12.55 9.48 -5.65
N SER A 251 12.21 8.21 -5.86
CA SER A 251 10.88 7.80 -6.32
C SER A 251 9.78 8.20 -5.33
N PRO A 252 8.63 8.71 -5.82
CA PRO A 252 7.48 9.03 -4.98
C PRO A 252 6.92 7.84 -4.21
N LEU A 253 7.26 6.62 -4.62
CA LEU A 253 6.87 5.39 -3.94
C LEU A 253 7.64 5.13 -2.63
N LEU A 254 8.75 5.83 -2.39
CA LEU A 254 9.59 5.61 -1.20
C LEU A 254 9.07 6.26 0.09
N ASN A 255 8.07 7.13 0.02
CA ASN A 255 7.42 7.74 1.21
C ASN A 255 8.39 8.24 2.30
N ASN A 256 9.56 8.77 1.93
CA ASN A 256 10.62 9.21 2.86
C ASN A 256 11.16 8.10 3.81
N ASN A 257 10.87 6.84 3.56
CA ASN A 257 11.38 5.75 4.37
C ASN A 257 12.86 5.48 4.04
N ASN A 258 13.63 5.22 5.08
CA ASN A 258 15.02 4.84 4.90
C ASN A 258 15.11 3.37 4.45
N ILE A 259 15.21 3.16 3.14
CA ILE A 259 15.30 1.83 2.52
C ILE A 259 16.46 0.98 3.06
N PHE A 260 17.50 1.63 3.58
CA PHE A 260 18.68 0.94 4.14
C PHE A 260 18.40 0.20 5.46
N LYS A 261 17.21 0.38 6.06
CA LYS A 261 16.74 -0.36 7.24
C LYS A 261 15.92 -1.61 6.91
N SER A 262 15.72 -1.91 5.62
CA SER A 262 14.95 -3.09 5.19
C SER A 262 15.61 -4.38 5.66
N GLN A 263 14.78 -5.41 5.87
CA GLN A 263 15.23 -6.75 6.25
C GLN A 263 15.46 -7.64 5.02
N LYS A 264 14.67 -7.44 3.98
CA LYS A 264 14.78 -8.19 2.72
C LYS A 264 14.74 -7.20 1.56
N VAL A 265 15.63 -7.41 0.60
CA VAL A 265 15.78 -6.55 -0.58
C VAL A 265 15.85 -7.42 -1.82
N LEU A 266 15.09 -7.05 -2.83
CA LEU A 266 15.20 -7.59 -4.17
C LEU A 266 15.60 -6.46 -5.11
N LEU A 267 16.71 -6.63 -5.79
CA LEU A 267 17.23 -5.71 -6.79
C LEU A 267 17.21 -6.38 -8.15
N ASN A 268 16.52 -5.77 -9.11
CA ASN A 268 16.50 -6.22 -10.49
C ASN A 268 17.03 -5.13 -11.41
N ILE A 269 18.01 -5.48 -12.24
CA ILE A 269 18.60 -4.59 -13.24
C ILE A 269 18.14 -5.05 -14.61
N THR A 270 17.54 -4.15 -15.37
CA THR A 270 17.06 -4.44 -16.73
C THR A 270 17.78 -3.54 -17.72
N TYR A 271 18.26 -4.12 -18.80
CA TYR A 271 19.02 -3.43 -19.86
C TYR A 271 18.76 -4.08 -21.22
N SER A 272 19.13 -3.40 -22.31
CA SER A 272 19.00 -3.93 -23.68
C SER A 272 20.17 -4.85 -24.03
N SER A 273 19.91 -5.86 -24.85
CA SER A 273 20.95 -6.74 -25.41
C SER A 273 21.98 -6.00 -26.28
N GLU A 274 21.63 -4.84 -26.86
CA GLU A 274 22.54 -4.00 -27.63
C GLU A 274 23.47 -3.17 -26.75
N HIS A 275 23.10 -2.92 -25.49
CA HIS A 275 23.87 -2.09 -24.54
C HIS A 275 24.06 -2.85 -23.23
N GLU A 276 24.83 -3.94 -23.30
CA GLU A 276 25.11 -4.83 -22.18
C GLU A 276 25.70 -4.08 -20.98
N LEU A 277 25.41 -4.60 -19.78
CA LEU A 277 25.95 -4.07 -18.53
C LEU A 277 27.43 -4.44 -18.37
N MET A 278 28.26 -3.46 -18.06
CA MET A 278 29.70 -3.64 -17.93
C MET A 278 30.12 -3.95 -16.49
N MET A 279 31.23 -4.65 -16.31
CA MET A 279 31.71 -5.03 -14.96
C MET A 279 32.07 -3.83 -14.06
N ASN A 280 32.48 -2.70 -14.64
CA ASN A 280 32.69 -1.47 -13.88
C ASN A 280 31.38 -0.87 -13.35
N GLU A 281 30.28 -1.01 -14.11
CA GLU A 281 28.94 -0.56 -13.68
C GLU A 281 28.41 -1.42 -12.51
N MET A 282 28.81 -2.70 -12.43
CA MET A 282 28.50 -3.56 -11.29
C MET A 282 29.18 -3.13 -9.99
N GLU A 283 30.28 -2.42 -10.06
CA GLU A 283 30.94 -1.83 -8.89
C GLU A 283 30.05 -0.75 -8.26
N GLU A 284 29.36 0.07 -9.08
CA GLU A 284 28.40 1.09 -8.63
C GLU A 284 27.22 0.43 -7.88
N VAL A 285 26.73 -0.70 -8.40
CA VAL A 285 25.68 -1.50 -7.73
C VAL A 285 26.19 -2.03 -6.38
N ARG A 286 27.42 -2.54 -6.32
CA ARG A 286 28.04 -3.02 -5.09
C ARG A 286 28.16 -1.91 -4.05
N GLU A 287 28.60 -0.73 -4.44
CA GLU A 287 28.70 0.43 -3.54
C GLU A 287 27.32 0.85 -2.98
N PHE A 288 26.28 0.76 -3.80
CA PHE A 288 24.92 1.01 -3.35
C PHE A 288 24.45 -0.05 -2.33
N MET A 289 24.66 -1.34 -2.63
CA MET A 289 24.26 -2.43 -1.74
C MET A 289 25.01 -2.42 -0.40
N ASN A 290 26.24 -1.94 -0.37
CA ASN A 290 27.02 -1.79 0.86
C ASN A 290 26.46 -0.73 1.84
N LYS A 291 25.50 0.11 1.42
CA LYS A 291 24.81 1.07 2.30
C LYS A 291 23.73 0.42 3.16
N PHE A 292 23.30 -0.80 2.81
CA PHE A 292 22.32 -1.54 3.61
C PHE A 292 22.98 -2.14 4.87
N ASN A 293 22.16 -2.43 5.88
CA ASN A 293 22.64 -3.07 7.11
C ASN A 293 23.25 -4.45 6.81
N SER A 294 24.19 -4.93 7.64
CA SER A 294 24.91 -6.18 7.41
C SER A 294 24.05 -7.46 7.44
N ASP A 295 22.84 -7.40 7.99
CA ASP A 295 21.98 -8.57 8.26
C ASP A 295 20.70 -8.59 7.39
N PHE A 296 20.79 -8.11 6.14
CA PHE A 296 19.64 -8.16 5.23
C PHE A 296 19.74 -9.32 4.23
N GLU A 297 18.60 -9.90 3.90
CA GLU A 297 18.50 -10.92 2.85
C GLU A 297 18.37 -10.25 1.49
N THR A 298 19.25 -10.60 0.54
CA THR A 298 19.24 -10.00 -0.80
C THR A 298 18.92 -11.03 -1.87
N LYS A 299 18.03 -10.66 -2.79
CA LYS A 299 17.82 -11.32 -4.08
C LYS A 299 18.24 -10.38 -5.20
N PHE A 300 19.00 -10.88 -6.15
CA PHE A 300 19.52 -10.11 -7.26
C PHE A 300 19.14 -10.75 -8.58
N GLY A 301 18.65 -9.93 -9.51
CA GLY A 301 18.26 -10.35 -10.86
C GLY A 301 18.78 -9.43 -11.94
N MET A 302 18.94 -9.99 -13.14
CA MET A 302 19.32 -9.27 -14.35
C MET A 302 18.42 -9.71 -15.50
N ALA A 303 17.64 -8.80 -16.06
CA ALA A 303 16.72 -9.06 -17.15
C ALA A 303 17.11 -8.28 -18.43
N ILE A 304 16.67 -8.77 -19.58
CA ILE A 304 16.90 -8.13 -20.87
C ILE A 304 15.55 -7.58 -21.36
N ASP A 305 15.57 -6.28 -21.74
CA ASP A 305 14.45 -5.59 -22.37
C ASP A 305 14.99 -4.64 -23.44
N ASP A 306 14.88 -5.06 -24.68
CA ASP A 306 15.40 -4.29 -25.82
C ASP A 306 14.66 -2.97 -26.09
N SER A 307 13.48 -2.80 -25.48
CA SER A 307 12.74 -1.54 -25.55
C SER A 307 13.44 -0.38 -24.83
N LEU A 308 14.38 -0.68 -23.91
CA LEU A 308 15.14 0.31 -23.15
C LEU A 308 16.23 1.01 -24.00
N GLY A 309 16.66 0.43 -25.13
CA GLY A 309 17.75 0.99 -25.93
C GLY A 309 19.03 1.20 -25.12
N SER A 310 19.52 2.45 -25.00
CA SER A 310 20.72 2.79 -24.21
C SER A 310 20.50 2.89 -22.70
N GLN A 311 19.23 2.85 -22.24
CA GLN A 311 18.88 3.04 -20.84
C GLN A 311 19.08 1.77 -20.03
N VAL A 312 19.34 1.96 -18.74
CA VAL A 312 19.27 0.92 -17.70
C VAL A 312 18.11 1.24 -16.78
N LYS A 313 17.30 0.23 -16.46
CA LYS A 313 16.22 0.30 -15.48
C LYS A 313 16.63 -0.46 -14.24
N ILE A 314 16.56 0.17 -13.09
CA ILE A 314 16.80 -0.47 -11.77
C ILE A 314 15.48 -0.50 -11.02
N THR A 315 15.06 -1.69 -10.63
CA THR A 315 13.89 -1.92 -9.79
C THR A 315 14.33 -2.43 -8.43
N LEU A 316 13.96 -1.74 -7.39
CA LEU A 316 14.24 -2.07 -6.01
C LEU A 316 12.93 -2.39 -5.29
N LEU A 317 12.86 -3.57 -4.67
CA LEU A 317 11.76 -3.97 -3.78
C LEU A 317 12.35 -4.27 -2.41
N ALA A 318 11.91 -3.53 -1.40
CA ALA A 318 12.40 -3.65 -0.03
C ALA A 318 11.24 -3.92 0.92
N THR A 319 11.41 -4.85 1.88
CA THR A 319 10.38 -5.23 2.85
C THR A 319 10.94 -5.29 4.27
N GLY A 320 10.04 -5.47 5.25
CA GLY A 320 10.41 -5.53 6.66
C GLY A 320 10.16 -4.25 7.42
N PHE A 321 9.35 -3.34 6.86
CA PHE A 321 8.93 -2.12 7.54
C PHE A 321 7.61 -2.34 8.28
N GLY A 322 7.45 -1.66 9.44
CA GLY A 322 6.18 -1.63 10.14
C GLY A 322 5.21 -0.60 9.53
N VAL A 323 3.90 -0.82 9.70
CA VAL A 323 2.89 0.18 9.32
C VAL A 323 3.13 1.52 10.02
N GLN A 324 3.72 1.50 11.21
CA GLN A 324 4.08 2.69 11.98
C GLN A 324 5.19 3.52 11.31
N ASP A 325 6.08 2.88 10.54
CA ASP A 325 7.19 3.58 9.86
C ASP A 325 6.70 4.49 8.72
N ILE A 326 5.53 4.18 8.13
CA ILE A 326 4.93 4.98 7.04
C ILE A 326 4.40 6.33 7.57
N HIS A 327 4.01 6.39 8.86
CA HIS A 327 3.17 7.47 9.39
C HIS A 327 3.74 8.21 10.59
N MET A 328 4.99 7.94 11.03
CA MET A 328 5.51 8.42 12.31
C MET A 328 5.31 9.92 12.58
N LYS A 329 5.41 10.80 11.59
CA LYS A 329 5.17 12.24 11.79
C LYS A 329 3.68 12.62 11.79
N GLU A 330 2.88 12.06 10.91
CA GLU A 330 1.46 12.43 10.74
C GLU A 330 0.56 11.79 11.80
N MET A 331 0.86 10.56 12.24
CA MET A 331 0.14 9.91 13.34
C MET A 331 0.46 10.53 14.70
N ASP A 332 1.74 10.88 14.96
CA ASP A 332 2.14 11.51 16.22
C ASP A 332 1.49 12.89 16.41
N ASP A 333 1.41 13.69 15.34
CA ASP A 333 0.71 14.98 15.36
C ASP A 333 -0.81 14.85 15.48
N ARG A 334 -1.39 13.77 14.98
CA ARG A 334 -2.83 13.48 15.11
C ARG A 334 -3.20 12.90 16.45
N MET A 335 -2.41 11.96 16.99
CA MET A 335 -2.61 11.48 18.35
C MET A 335 -2.53 12.63 19.34
N LYS A 336 -1.55 13.52 19.21
CA LYS A 336 -1.46 14.73 20.03
C LYS A 336 -2.66 15.66 19.88
N LYS A 337 -3.16 15.87 18.64
CA LYS A 337 -4.38 16.67 18.41
C LYS A 337 -5.64 16.01 18.97
N ARG A 338 -5.85 14.71 18.74
CA ARG A 338 -6.99 13.97 19.30
C ARG A 338 -6.99 14.01 20.83
N THR A 339 -5.84 13.82 21.46
CA THR A 339 -5.72 13.92 22.92
C THR A 339 -6.08 15.32 23.43
N ILE A 340 -5.63 16.36 22.74
CA ILE A 340 -5.94 17.76 23.10
C ILE A 340 -7.44 18.08 22.88
N GLU A 341 -8.03 17.63 21.77
CA GLU A 341 -9.45 17.84 21.48
C GLU A 341 -10.35 17.04 22.44
N GLU A 342 -9.96 15.85 22.85
CA GLU A 342 -10.69 15.03 23.82
C GLU A 342 -10.59 15.60 25.23
N GLU A 343 -9.42 16.11 25.65
CA GLU A 343 -9.22 16.84 26.89
C GLU A 343 -10.04 18.14 26.91
N GLN A 344 -10.08 18.89 25.80
CA GLN A 344 -10.91 20.10 25.69
C GLN A 344 -12.41 19.77 25.78
N ARG A 345 -12.85 18.70 25.12
CA ARG A 345 -14.24 18.25 25.16
C ARG A 345 -14.66 17.78 26.55
N LEU A 346 -13.77 17.08 27.26
CA LEU A 346 -14.02 16.67 28.64
C LEU A 346 -14.08 17.89 29.58
N ALA A 347 -13.18 18.86 29.42
CA ALA A 347 -13.20 20.10 30.18
C ALA A 347 -14.48 20.93 29.95
N GLU A 348 -14.97 21.01 28.71
CA GLU A 348 -16.24 21.69 28.40
C GLU A 348 -17.47 20.94 28.98
N LEU A 349 -17.42 19.62 29.04
CA LEU A 349 -18.49 18.83 29.68
C LEU A 349 -18.50 19.01 31.18
N GLU A 350 -17.33 19.03 31.82
CA GLU A 350 -17.20 19.31 33.26
C GLU A 350 -17.67 20.72 33.62
N GLU A 351 -17.34 21.72 32.81
CA GLU A 351 -17.81 23.10 32.99
C GLU A 351 -19.34 23.21 32.86
N LYS A 352 -19.92 22.57 31.87
CA LYS A 352 -21.38 22.51 31.70
C LYS A 352 -22.09 21.77 32.84
N GLU A 353 -21.49 20.72 33.38
CA GLU A 353 -22.05 19.99 34.54
C GLU A 353 -21.94 20.83 35.81
N GLU A 354 -20.85 21.56 36.02
CA GLU A 354 -20.68 22.48 37.14
C GLU A 354 -21.67 23.66 37.06
N GLU A 355 -21.85 24.24 35.86
CA GLU A 355 -22.86 25.27 35.68
C GLU A 355 -24.28 24.75 35.99
N LYS A 356 -24.61 23.52 35.58
CA LYS A 356 -25.91 22.91 35.92
C LYS A 356 -26.03 22.62 37.41
N ARG A 357 -24.93 22.30 38.11
CA ARG A 357 -24.88 22.09 39.56
C ARG A 357 -25.15 23.40 40.28
N ILE A 358 -24.42 24.46 39.93
CA ILE A 358 -24.58 25.81 40.50
C ILE A 358 -26.03 26.34 40.26
N ARG A 359 -26.58 26.09 39.07
CA ARG A 359 -27.97 26.48 38.75
C ARG A 359 -29.00 25.72 39.60
N ARG A 360 -28.75 24.41 39.87
CA ARG A 360 -29.61 23.64 40.76
C ARG A 360 -29.51 24.11 42.21
N GLU A 361 -28.30 24.36 42.72
CA GLU A 361 -28.08 24.89 44.08
C GLU A 361 -28.76 26.28 44.27
N LYS A 362 -28.66 27.18 43.28
CA LYS A 362 -29.37 28.47 43.32
C LYS A 362 -30.89 28.35 43.32
N PHE A 363 -31.45 27.29 42.78
CA PHE A 363 -32.90 27.10 42.69
C PHE A 363 -33.49 26.43 43.94
N TYR A 364 -32.72 25.59 44.63
CA TYR A 364 -33.20 24.82 45.78
C TYR A 364 -32.73 25.39 47.12
N ASP A 365 -31.60 26.11 47.18
CA ASP A 365 -31.10 26.79 48.40
C ASP A 365 -31.58 28.25 48.44
N LYS A 366 -32.84 28.46 48.78
CA LYS A 366 -33.39 29.82 49.00
C LYS A 366 -32.93 30.45 50.33
N ASP A 367 -32.12 29.77 51.14
CA ASP A 367 -31.76 30.24 52.52
C ASP A 367 -30.25 30.42 52.80
N SER A 368 -29.36 30.41 51.82
CA SER A 368 -27.95 30.66 52.10
C SER A 368 -27.39 31.97 51.52
N SER A 369 -27.99 33.09 51.96
CA SER A 369 -27.45 34.46 51.70
C SER A 369 -26.24 34.81 52.59
N SER A 370 -25.62 33.87 53.26
CA SER A 370 -24.42 34.17 54.08
C SER A 370 -23.48 32.98 54.10
N LYS A 371 -22.57 32.90 53.19
CA LYS A 371 -21.23 32.31 53.28
C LYS A 371 -20.68 31.86 51.91
N ILE A 372 -20.47 32.80 51.02
CA ILE A 372 -19.59 32.56 49.89
C ILE A 372 -18.15 32.79 50.41
N ARG A 373 -17.55 31.76 50.99
CA ARG A 373 -16.09 31.69 51.17
C ARG A 373 -15.52 31.31 49.79
N ARG A 374 -14.91 32.27 49.09
CA ARG A 374 -14.04 32.03 47.94
C ARG A 374 -12.97 31.01 48.32
N LYS A 375 -13.08 29.77 47.82
CA LYS A 375 -11.95 28.85 47.84
C LYS A 375 -10.84 29.39 46.95
N PRO A 376 -9.58 29.38 47.35
CA PRO A 376 -8.50 29.80 46.49
C PRO A 376 -8.41 28.91 45.25
N ARG A 377 -8.15 29.53 44.10
CA ARG A 377 -7.81 28.85 42.87
C ARG A 377 -6.72 27.81 43.16
N ARG A 378 -7.05 26.55 43.07
CA ARG A 378 -6.04 25.48 43.06
C ARG A 378 -5.23 25.65 41.80
N ASN A 379 -3.95 25.99 41.96
CA ASN A 379 -2.96 25.83 40.93
C ASN A 379 -3.01 24.36 40.47
N ILE A 380 -3.39 24.15 39.21
CA ILE A 380 -3.32 22.86 38.58
C ILE A 380 -1.82 22.59 38.37
N TYR A 381 -1.21 21.98 39.36
CA TYR A 381 0.09 21.35 39.13
C TYR A 381 -0.18 20.10 38.27
N PHE A 382 0.27 20.15 37.04
CA PHE A 382 0.38 18.99 36.17
C PHE A 382 1.16 17.89 36.90
N LYS A 383 0.47 16.87 37.40
CA LYS A 383 1.11 15.62 37.73
C LYS A 383 1.31 14.86 36.43
N CYS A 384 2.45 15.09 35.83
CA CYS A 384 2.99 14.24 34.79
C CYS A 384 3.34 12.90 35.43
N THR A 385 2.43 11.91 35.37
CA THR A 385 2.77 10.52 35.66
C THR A 385 3.32 9.91 34.37
N SER A 386 4.57 10.27 34.08
CA SER A 386 5.36 9.61 33.06
C SER A 386 5.98 8.35 33.66
N ILE A 387 5.44 7.19 33.26
CA ILE A 387 6.11 5.89 33.32
C ILE A 387 7.07 5.76 32.12
N TRP A 388 8.00 6.74 31.98
CA TRP A 388 9.07 6.64 30.98
C TRP A 388 10.29 7.49 31.32
N PHE A 389 10.73 7.46 32.59
CA PHE A 389 11.98 8.11 32.97
C PHE A 389 12.80 7.29 33.96
N ILE A 390 13.07 6.03 33.60
CA ILE A 390 14.15 5.25 34.20
C ILE A 390 14.92 4.58 33.06
N ARG A 391 15.74 5.37 32.38
CA ARG A 391 16.94 4.93 31.63
C ARG A 391 17.49 6.11 30.84
N TYR A 392 18.12 7.04 31.52
CA TYR A 392 19.17 7.92 30.97
C TYR A 392 19.40 9.07 31.97
N CYS A 393 19.97 8.75 33.09
CA CYS A 393 20.66 9.76 33.91
C CYS A 393 21.82 9.08 34.63
N SER A 394 22.88 8.82 33.86
CA SER A 394 24.19 8.43 34.39
C SER A 394 25.27 9.01 33.46
N TYR A 395 25.29 10.33 33.35
CA TYR A 395 26.48 11.09 32.87
C TYR A 395 26.22 12.56 33.11
N CYS A 396 26.45 13.00 34.34
CA CYS A 396 26.82 14.37 34.71
C CYS A 396 27.01 14.43 36.24
N ILE A 397 28.16 13.95 36.70
CA ILE A 397 28.90 14.45 37.87
C ILE A 397 30.34 13.97 37.64
N ASN A 398 31.15 14.81 37.08
CA ASN A 398 32.48 15.30 37.47
C ASN A 398 32.98 16.23 36.36
#